data_4e8695c958f11a7022bbbb2eff163f03
#
_entry.id   4e8695c958f11a7022bbbb2eff163f03
#
_cell.length_a   1.000
_cell.length_b   1.000
_cell.length_c   1.000
_cell.angle_alpha   90.00
_cell.angle_beta   90.00
_cell.angle_gamma   90.00
#
_symmetry.space_group_name_H-M   'P 1'
#
loop_
_entity.id
_entity.type
_entity.pdbx_description
1 polymer ?
#
loop_
_entity_poly.entity_id
_entity_poly.type
_entity_poly.pdbx_seq_one_letter_code
_entity_poly.pdbx_strand_id
1 'polypeptide(L)'
;MLSLTGPLDTRLSYSQLLRGNAAGREFIAREITKPRGLSMKPRSFFVLLAVVLMVAATGEAQAQKIKVIVDQDARGPATTDMQSILIFLQSDKFDVLGITTVSGDQWVKEETQRTLRLVEIAGRTDVPVIQGAEFPLLNSKEGTERWEALYGKFRYKGCWSDFSKRPGSVPPAFRAGYHEPDVVPPLVEGEPHTKALEETAAHFIVRMVHKYPGEVVIWAGGPLTNIALALRLDPEVAALAKELVLMGSGMYADNGGINSIDGRREFNWWFDPEAVRITMRSPWKKITITPVDISVKTTVNPELKAGIAKADTPVARYLTEYAVESFMWDELSAAAMIDPSIITGQKELYVDIDVDHGPSYGETLFWAPGTELPPYERKATVQFDVDTKKLYDLYIKLMTQPVKK
;
A
#
# COMPACT_ATOMS: atom_id res chain seq x y z
N MET A 1 54.12 25.65 19.41
CA MET A 1 54.03 26.73 20.42
C MET A 1 52.72 27.47 20.24
N LEU A 2 51.89 27.31 21.14
CA LEU A 2 50.92 28.02 21.94
C LEU A 2 49.63 27.20 22.07
N SER A 3 49.51 26.64 23.25
CA SER A 3 48.32 26.04 23.84
C SER A 3 47.36 27.15 24.29
N LEU A 4 46.05 26.94 24.15
CA LEU A 4 45.07 27.52 25.04
C LEU A 4 43.93 26.52 25.26
N THR A 5 43.97 25.93 26.43
CA THR A 5 42.94 25.18 27.11
C THR A 5 41.95 26.11 27.79
N GLY A 6 40.65 25.81 27.75
CA GLY A 6 39.67 26.39 28.65
C GLY A 6 38.26 25.82 28.34
N PRO A 7 37.61 25.11 29.30
CA PRO A 7 36.27 24.58 29.13
C PRO A 7 35.23 25.65 29.45
N LEU A 8 34.21 25.77 28.59
CA LEU A 8 32.98 26.50 28.91
C LEU A 8 31.90 25.53 29.37
N ASP A 9 31.73 25.49 30.67
CA ASP A 9 30.62 24.90 31.39
C ASP A 9 29.43 25.86 31.32
N THR A 10 28.32 25.42 30.74
CA THR A 10 27.00 26.09 30.86
C THR A 10 25.90 25.05 30.99
N ARG A 11 25.79 24.49 32.21
CA ARG A 11 24.53 23.89 32.66
C ARG A 11 23.61 25.02 33.08
N LEU A 12 22.60 25.32 32.28
CA LEU A 12 21.42 26.07 32.74
C LEU A 12 20.26 25.09 32.93
N SER A 13 19.87 24.94 34.18
CA SER A 13 18.79 24.08 34.61
C SER A 13 17.42 24.71 34.29
N TYR A 14 16.50 23.87 33.88
CA TYR A 14 15.12 24.16 33.43
C TYR A 14 14.16 24.57 34.59
N SER A 15 14.64 25.08 35.71
CA SER A 15 13.84 25.35 36.94
C SER A 15 13.59 26.85 37.23
N GLN A 16 13.86 27.77 36.31
CA GLN A 16 13.70 29.21 36.58
C GLN A 16 12.71 29.99 35.71
N LEU A 17 11.80 29.32 35.01
CA LEU A 17 10.80 29.98 34.15
C LEU A 17 9.35 29.89 34.63
N LEU A 18 9.14 29.58 35.90
CA LEU A 18 7.79 29.58 36.53
C LEU A 18 7.74 30.43 37.78
N ARG A 19 8.07 31.73 37.71
CA ARG A 19 7.63 32.74 38.71
C ARG A 19 7.40 34.05 37.99
N GLY A 20 6.12 34.37 37.77
CA GLY A 20 5.73 35.68 37.24
C GLY A 20 4.23 35.78 37.00
N ASN A 21 3.54 36.32 38.01
CA ASN A 21 2.29 37.08 38.06
C ASN A 21 0.98 36.33 38.27
N ALA A 22 0.68 36.21 39.58
CA ALA A 22 -0.67 36.22 40.14
C ALA A 22 -1.17 37.69 40.19
N ALA A 23 -1.80 38.15 39.12
CA ALA A 23 -2.65 39.37 39.14
C ALA A 23 -3.53 39.31 37.87
N GLY A 24 -4.78 38.94 38.00
CA GLY A 24 -5.71 38.95 36.83
C GLY A 24 -6.85 37.94 36.88
N ARG A 25 -7.31 37.55 38.06
CA ARG A 25 -8.56 36.80 38.23
C ARG A 25 -9.45 37.45 39.27
N GLU A 26 -10.00 38.58 38.92
CA GLU A 26 -11.21 39.14 39.53
C GLU A 26 -11.85 40.06 38.50
N PHE A 27 -13.12 39.89 38.29
CA PHE A 27 -14.10 40.56 37.44
C PHE A 27 -14.60 39.66 36.30
N ILE A 28 -15.70 38.96 36.60
CA ILE A 28 -17.01 39.04 35.95
C ILE A 28 -17.88 37.94 36.61
N ALA A 29 -18.38 38.22 37.80
CA ALA A 29 -19.66 37.68 38.27
C ALA A 29 -20.70 38.76 38.03
N ARG A 30 -21.32 38.79 36.85
CA ARG A 30 -22.54 39.55 36.60
C ARG A 30 -23.74 38.63 36.75
N GLU A 31 -24.60 39.05 37.63
CA GLU A 31 -25.94 38.55 37.94
C GLU A 31 -26.71 38.06 36.70
N ILE A 32 -27.02 36.78 36.69
CA ILE A 32 -28.06 36.22 35.84
C ILE A 32 -29.38 36.38 36.62
N THR A 33 -30.14 37.41 36.26
CA THR A 33 -31.52 37.59 36.68
C THR A 33 -32.35 36.40 36.32
N LYS A 34 -33.03 35.80 37.31
CA LYS A 34 -33.97 34.71 37.15
C LYS A 34 -35.13 35.11 36.23
N PRO A 35 -35.45 34.35 35.18
CA PRO A 35 -36.71 34.46 34.51
C PRO A 35 -37.80 33.84 35.39
N ARG A 36 -38.89 34.58 35.61
CA ARG A 36 -40.11 34.12 36.34
C ARG A 36 -40.79 33.02 35.54
N GLY A 37 -41.04 31.90 36.20
CA GLY A 37 -42.21 31.07 36.05
C GLY A 37 -42.18 30.04 34.93
N LEU A 38 -41.56 28.90 35.21
CA LEU A 38 -42.05 27.58 34.76
C LEU A 38 -41.63 26.57 35.80
N SER A 39 -42.57 26.23 36.68
CA SER A 39 -42.42 25.15 37.67
C SER A 39 -42.55 23.81 36.93
N MET A 40 -41.41 23.29 36.46
CA MET A 40 -41.34 21.89 36.03
C MET A 40 -41.03 21.01 37.23
N LYS A 41 -41.87 20.00 37.48
CA LYS A 41 -41.65 19.02 38.54
C LYS A 41 -40.30 18.31 38.29
N PRO A 42 -39.47 18.06 39.33
CA PRO A 42 -38.10 17.51 39.15
C PRO A 42 -38.05 16.18 38.35
N ARG A 43 -39.13 15.41 38.35
CA ARG A 43 -39.23 14.17 37.53
C ARG A 43 -39.21 14.40 36.03
N SER A 44 -39.74 15.52 35.56
CA SER A 44 -39.78 15.83 34.10
C SER A 44 -38.43 16.31 33.57
N PHE A 45 -37.58 16.92 34.41
CA PHE A 45 -36.25 17.38 34.04
C PHE A 45 -35.29 16.20 33.85
N PHE A 46 -35.38 15.18 34.70
CA PHE A 46 -34.57 13.95 34.58
C PHE A 46 -34.96 13.11 33.36
N VAL A 47 -36.24 13.08 32.99
CA VAL A 47 -36.69 12.35 31.78
C VAL A 47 -36.23 13.08 30.52
N LEU A 48 -36.27 14.41 30.46
CA LEU A 48 -35.79 15.17 29.30
C LEU A 48 -34.27 15.07 29.17
N LEU A 49 -33.51 15.11 30.24
CA LEU A 49 -32.06 14.94 30.26
C LEU A 49 -31.67 13.51 29.86
N ALA A 50 -32.41 12.48 30.28
CA ALA A 50 -32.18 11.09 29.89
C ALA A 50 -32.51 10.84 28.44
N VAL A 51 -33.55 11.48 27.87
CA VAL A 51 -33.89 11.37 26.43
C VAL A 51 -32.85 12.10 25.58
N VAL A 52 -32.35 13.26 26.00
CA VAL A 52 -31.28 13.97 25.28
C VAL A 52 -29.97 13.19 25.36
N LEU A 53 -29.64 12.53 26.46
CA LEU A 53 -28.48 11.66 26.57
C LEU A 53 -28.65 10.35 25.81
N MET A 54 -29.86 9.78 25.68
CA MET A 54 -30.12 8.60 24.84
C MET A 54 -30.07 8.92 23.35
N VAL A 55 -30.53 10.08 22.90
CA VAL A 55 -30.44 10.49 21.50
C VAL A 55 -28.99 10.82 21.10
N ALA A 56 -28.15 11.27 22.02
CA ALA A 56 -26.73 11.45 21.78
C ALA A 56 -25.91 10.13 21.73
N ALA A 57 -26.48 9.02 22.25
CA ALA A 57 -25.79 7.72 22.33
C ALA A 57 -26.13 6.78 21.16
N THR A 58 -27.07 7.14 20.28
CA THR A 58 -27.43 6.33 19.10
C THR A 58 -26.85 6.83 17.77
N GLY A 59 -25.92 7.77 17.81
CA GLY A 59 -25.01 7.97 16.70
C GLY A 59 -24.12 6.72 16.62
N GLU A 60 -24.41 5.78 15.73
CA GLU A 60 -23.45 4.75 15.33
C GLU A 60 -22.15 5.51 15.01
N ALA A 61 -21.15 5.35 15.85
CA ALA A 61 -19.82 5.88 15.56
C ALA A 61 -19.37 5.20 14.26
N GLN A 62 -19.60 5.87 13.13
CA GLN A 62 -19.16 5.37 11.82
C GLN A 62 -17.66 5.13 11.95
N ALA A 63 -17.25 3.86 11.88
CA ALA A 63 -15.86 3.49 12.04
C ALA A 63 -15.02 4.35 11.09
N GLN A 64 -14.04 5.05 11.65
CA GLN A 64 -13.18 5.94 10.89
C GLN A 64 -12.51 5.16 9.76
N LYS A 65 -12.68 5.62 8.52
CA LYS A 65 -12.06 5.00 7.34
C LYS A 65 -10.53 5.06 7.46
N ILE A 66 -9.90 4.01 6.98
CA ILE A 66 -8.43 3.92 6.89
C ILE A 66 -7.98 4.79 5.71
N LYS A 67 -7.20 5.83 5.99
CA LYS A 67 -6.54 6.61 4.94
C LYS A 67 -5.45 5.78 4.31
N VAL A 68 -5.52 5.56 3.01
CA VAL A 68 -4.56 4.71 2.29
C VAL A 68 -4.05 5.38 1.03
N ILE A 69 -2.74 5.27 0.81
CA ILE A 69 -2.10 5.46 -0.50
C ILE A 69 -1.87 4.07 -1.07
N VAL A 70 -2.29 3.85 -2.31
CA VAL A 70 -2.09 2.59 -3.04
C VAL A 70 -0.97 2.81 -4.04
N ASP A 71 0.17 2.15 -3.84
CA ASP A 71 1.32 2.19 -4.74
C ASP A 71 1.41 0.86 -5.49
N GLN A 72 1.33 0.89 -6.83
CA GLN A 72 1.15 -0.33 -7.61
C GLN A 72 1.81 -0.24 -9.00
N ASP A 73 2.42 -1.35 -9.44
CA ASP A 73 2.86 -1.56 -10.81
C ASP A 73 1.73 -2.18 -11.65
N ALA A 74 0.76 -1.34 -11.91
CA ALA A 74 -0.62 -1.63 -12.30
C ALA A 74 -0.74 -2.22 -13.70
N ARG A 75 -0.20 -3.41 -13.92
CA ARG A 75 -0.36 -4.14 -15.17
C ARG A 75 -1.83 -4.44 -15.43
N GLY A 76 -2.28 -4.16 -16.64
CA GLY A 76 -3.66 -4.42 -17.07
C GLY A 76 -3.75 -5.18 -18.39
N PRO A 77 -4.99 -5.48 -18.82
CA PRO A 77 -6.24 -5.30 -18.07
C PRO A 77 -6.50 -6.42 -17.06
N ALA A 78 -7.18 -6.08 -15.96
CA ALA A 78 -7.75 -7.00 -14.96
C ALA A 78 -6.80 -8.07 -14.40
N THR A 79 -5.50 -7.76 -14.28
CA THR A 79 -4.56 -8.62 -13.56
C THR A 79 -4.77 -8.49 -12.03
N THR A 80 -4.00 -9.23 -11.25
CA THR A 80 -3.93 -9.14 -9.79
C THR A 80 -3.73 -7.70 -9.32
N ASP A 81 -2.84 -6.96 -9.97
CA ASP A 81 -2.53 -5.56 -9.68
C ASP A 81 -3.78 -4.67 -9.78
N MET A 82 -4.51 -4.77 -10.90
CA MET A 82 -5.75 -4.03 -11.12
C MET A 82 -6.87 -4.47 -10.17
N GLN A 83 -6.93 -5.76 -9.85
CA GLN A 83 -7.94 -6.31 -8.94
C GLN A 83 -7.71 -5.86 -7.51
N SER A 84 -6.46 -5.70 -7.08
CA SER A 84 -6.12 -5.15 -5.77
C SER A 84 -6.58 -3.69 -5.63
N ILE A 85 -6.34 -2.87 -6.65
CA ILE A 85 -6.83 -1.48 -6.70
C ILE A 85 -8.37 -1.45 -6.56
N LEU A 86 -9.09 -2.34 -7.26
CA LEU A 86 -10.54 -2.44 -7.12
C LEU A 86 -10.99 -2.79 -5.71
N ILE A 87 -10.25 -3.60 -4.95
CA ILE A 87 -10.56 -3.89 -3.53
C ILE A 87 -10.57 -2.61 -2.72
N PHE A 88 -9.58 -1.73 -2.89
CA PHE A 88 -9.54 -0.44 -2.21
C PHE A 88 -10.67 0.50 -2.65
N LEU A 89 -10.93 0.60 -3.94
CA LEU A 89 -11.95 1.48 -4.50
C LEU A 89 -13.38 1.07 -4.15
N GLN A 90 -13.64 -0.23 -4.08
CA GLN A 90 -14.97 -0.80 -3.82
C GLN A 90 -15.29 -0.93 -2.31
N SER A 91 -14.29 -0.89 -1.44
CA SER A 91 -14.49 -1.02 0.00
C SER A 91 -14.87 0.32 0.65
N ASP A 92 -15.81 0.27 1.61
CA ASP A 92 -16.15 1.43 2.46
C ASP A 92 -15.21 1.61 3.66
N LYS A 93 -14.29 0.67 3.86
CA LYS A 93 -13.28 0.73 4.92
C LYS A 93 -12.19 1.77 4.65
N PHE A 94 -12.00 2.16 3.39
CA PHE A 94 -10.91 3.02 2.99
C PHE A 94 -11.35 4.43 2.58
N ASP A 95 -10.50 5.37 2.93
CA ASP A 95 -10.38 6.69 2.34
C ASP A 95 -9.12 6.65 1.46
N VAL A 96 -9.31 6.37 0.16
CA VAL A 96 -8.19 6.24 -0.79
C VAL A 96 -7.73 7.63 -1.16
N LEU A 97 -6.59 8.05 -0.61
CA LEU A 97 -6.03 9.38 -0.82
C LEU A 97 -5.49 9.59 -2.23
N GLY A 98 -5.05 8.51 -2.86
CA GLY A 98 -4.57 8.47 -4.24
C GLY A 98 -3.94 7.12 -4.58
N ILE A 99 -3.77 6.89 -5.89
CA ILE A 99 -3.09 5.72 -6.44
C ILE A 99 -1.83 6.21 -7.13
N THR A 100 -0.68 5.77 -6.67
CA THR A 100 0.63 6.03 -7.28
C THR A 100 1.03 4.82 -8.12
N THR A 101 1.50 5.05 -9.35
CA THR A 101 1.98 3.98 -10.23
C THR A 101 3.50 3.95 -10.26
N VAL A 102 4.09 2.80 -10.55
CA VAL A 102 5.54 2.57 -10.62
C VAL A 102 5.83 1.54 -11.69
N SER A 103 6.90 1.70 -12.46
CA SER A 103 7.29 0.62 -13.39
C SER A 103 7.67 -0.65 -12.66
N GLY A 104 7.16 -1.75 -13.15
CA GLY A 104 7.42 -3.09 -12.65
C GLY A 104 6.93 -4.11 -13.67
N ASP A 105 5.72 -4.58 -13.53
CA ASP A 105 5.08 -5.54 -14.44
C ASP A 105 4.89 -4.97 -15.85
N GLN A 106 4.64 -3.65 -15.96
CA GLN A 106 4.67 -2.85 -17.18
C GLN A 106 5.45 -1.54 -16.97
N TRP A 107 5.55 -0.71 -18.00
CA TRP A 107 6.12 0.62 -17.85
C TRP A 107 5.11 1.59 -17.24
N VAL A 108 5.57 2.46 -16.37
CA VAL A 108 4.73 3.37 -15.57
C VAL A 108 3.76 4.22 -16.40
N LYS A 109 4.14 4.63 -17.60
CA LYS A 109 3.25 5.40 -18.48
C LYS A 109 2.03 4.60 -18.89
N GLU A 110 2.23 3.34 -19.31
CA GLU A 110 1.15 2.42 -19.63
C GLU A 110 0.29 2.14 -18.40
N GLU A 111 0.90 1.81 -17.27
CA GLU A 111 0.20 1.52 -16.00
C GLU A 111 -0.61 2.71 -15.52
N THR A 112 -0.09 3.94 -15.67
CA THR A 112 -0.83 5.16 -15.36
C THR A 112 -2.10 5.28 -16.21
N GLN A 113 -2.00 5.06 -17.53
CA GLN A 113 -3.18 5.12 -18.41
C GLN A 113 -4.20 4.04 -18.07
N ARG A 114 -3.76 2.81 -17.80
CA ARG A 114 -4.62 1.70 -17.38
C ARG A 114 -5.29 1.99 -16.03
N THR A 115 -4.57 2.56 -15.08
CA THR A 115 -5.11 2.93 -13.77
C THR A 115 -6.15 4.07 -13.89
N LEU A 116 -5.89 5.06 -14.75
CA LEU A 116 -6.88 6.10 -15.07
C LEU A 116 -8.16 5.49 -15.66
N ARG A 117 -8.01 4.53 -16.57
CA ARG A 117 -9.17 3.83 -17.13
C ARG A 117 -9.89 2.99 -16.06
N LEU A 118 -9.15 2.37 -15.15
CA LEU A 118 -9.73 1.56 -14.07
C LEU A 118 -10.57 2.40 -13.10
N VAL A 119 -10.11 3.59 -12.70
CA VAL A 119 -10.91 4.48 -11.81
C VAL A 119 -12.18 4.97 -12.51
N GLU A 120 -12.16 5.14 -13.84
CA GLU A 120 -13.38 5.43 -14.64
C GLU A 120 -14.36 4.26 -14.62
N ILE A 121 -13.89 3.04 -14.88
CA ILE A 121 -14.69 1.81 -14.83
C ILE A 121 -15.30 1.62 -13.44
N ALA A 122 -14.52 1.87 -12.40
CA ALA A 122 -14.98 1.80 -11.02
C ALA A 122 -15.84 2.99 -10.58
N GLY A 123 -16.05 4.01 -11.45
CA GLY A 123 -16.80 5.24 -11.12
C GLY A 123 -16.16 6.06 -10.00
N ARG A 124 -14.85 5.95 -9.81
CA ARG A 124 -14.07 6.55 -8.72
C ARG A 124 -13.03 7.56 -9.25
N THR A 125 -13.45 8.40 -10.18
CA THR A 125 -12.63 9.51 -10.72
C THR A 125 -12.35 10.62 -9.69
N ASP A 126 -12.95 10.53 -8.51
CA ASP A 126 -12.62 11.31 -7.32
C ASP A 126 -11.24 10.96 -6.72
N VAL A 127 -10.74 9.75 -6.98
CA VAL A 127 -9.44 9.29 -6.50
C VAL A 127 -8.36 9.69 -7.52
N PRO A 128 -7.39 10.53 -7.14
CA PRO A 128 -6.32 10.94 -8.04
C PRO A 128 -5.37 9.77 -8.35
N VAL A 129 -4.93 9.70 -9.60
CA VAL A 129 -3.85 8.83 -10.06
C VAL A 129 -2.60 9.67 -10.28
N ILE A 130 -1.46 9.22 -9.78
CA ILE A 130 -0.20 9.93 -9.79
C ILE A 130 0.88 9.04 -10.43
N GLN A 131 1.47 9.51 -11.51
CA GLN A 131 2.58 8.81 -12.14
C GLN A 131 3.84 8.90 -11.30
N GLY A 132 4.50 7.77 -11.08
CA GLY A 132 5.72 7.65 -10.30
C GLY A 132 6.96 7.35 -11.13
N ALA A 133 7.84 6.53 -10.56
CA ALA A 133 9.15 6.22 -11.12
C ALA A 133 9.05 5.39 -12.40
N GLU A 134 9.78 5.82 -13.42
CA GLU A 134 9.89 5.10 -14.70
C GLU A 134 10.96 3.99 -14.65
N PHE A 135 11.99 4.17 -13.84
CA PHE A 135 13.09 3.22 -13.69
C PHE A 135 13.34 2.89 -12.22
N PRO A 136 13.81 1.67 -11.91
CA PRO A 136 14.32 1.35 -10.57
C PRO A 136 15.58 2.19 -10.28
N LEU A 137 16.01 2.22 -9.01
CA LEU A 137 17.11 3.09 -8.57
C LEU A 137 18.44 2.74 -9.23
N LEU A 138 18.77 1.46 -9.33
CA LEU A 138 20.05 1.01 -9.92
C LEU A 138 19.88 -0.13 -10.92
N ASN A 139 18.94 -1.05 -10.69
CA ASN A 139 18.77 -2.20 -11.58
C ASN A 139 18.35 -1.74 -12.99
N SER A 140 18.68 -2.53 -13.99
CA SER A 140 18.35 -2.23 -15.38
C SER A 140 18.21 -3.50 -16.20
N LYS A 141 17.59 -3.40 -17.39
CA LYS A 141 17.47 -4.49 -18.34
C LYS A 141 18.85 -5.04 -18.74
N GLU A 142 19.79 -4.15 -19.07
CA GLU A 142 21.15 -4.50 -19.48
C GLU A 142 21.94 -5.12 -18.31
N GLY A 143 21.79 -4.59 -17.09
CA GLY A 143 22.37 -5.15 -15.87
C GLY A 143 21.87 -6.56 -15.62
N THR A 144 20.57 -6.76 -15.76
CA THR A 144 19.91 -8.07 -15.64
C THR A 144 20.41 -9.05 -16.72
N GLU A 145 20.53 -8.65 -17.97
CA GLU A 145 21.04 -9.51 -19.04
C GLU A 145 22.50 -9.95 -18.79
N ARG A 146 23.34 -9.07 -18.22
CA ARG A 146 24.71 -9.42 -17.79
C ARG A 146 24.69 -10.41 -16.63
N TRP A 147 23.84 -10.19 -15.64
CA TRP A 147 23.67 -11.09 -14.51
C TRP A 147 23.20 -12.48 -15.00
N GLU A 148 22.20 -12.51 -15.88
CA GLU A 148 21.69 -13.76 -16.48
C GLU A 148 22.75 -14.55 -17.27
N ALA A 149 23.70 -13.86 -17.88
CA ALA A 149 24.79 -14.50 -18.60
C ALA A 149 25.77 -15.25 -17.66
N LEU A 150 25.84 -14.85 -16.38
CA LEU A 150 26.71 -15.43 -15.37
C LEU A 150 26.01 -16.48 -14.52
N TYR A 151 24.75 -16.25 -14.17
CA TYR A 151 24.07 -16.98 -13.10
C TYR A 151 22.80 -17.72 -13.51
N GLY A 152 22.32 -17.51 -14.74
CA GLY A 152 21.15 -18.20 -15.29
C GLY A 152 19.99 -17.27 -15.62
N LYS A 153 19.07 -17.76 -16.47
CA LYS A 153 17.97 -16.96 -17.02
C LYS A 153 16.81 -16.87 -16.06
N PHE A 154 16.27 -15.68 -15.92
CA PHE A 154 15.02 -15.43 -15.21
C PHE A 154 13.79 -15.84 -16.03
N ARG A 155 12.78 -16.33 -15.35
CA ARG A 155 11.51 -16.73 -15.97
C ARG A 155 10.63 -15.52 -16.25
N TYR A 156 10.69 -14.50 -15.42
CA TYR A 156 9.88 -13.29 -15.46
C TYR A 156 10.74 -12.07 -15.16
N LYS A 157 10.50 -10.96 -15.87
CA LYS A 157 11.26 -9.72 -15.71
C LYS A 157 10.37 -8.49 -15.91
N GLY A 158 9.06 -8.63 -15.67
CA GLY A 158 8.12 -7.51 -15.82
C GLY A 158 8.20 -6.83 -17.19
N CYS A 159 8.26 -5.51 -17.21
CA CYS A 159 8.34 -4.68 -18.40
C CYS A 159 9.56 -4.96 -19.28
N TRP A 160 10.59 -5.61 -18.77
CA TRP A 160 11.76 -6.05 -19.57
C TRP A 160 11.54 -7.39 -20.28
N SER A 161 10.40 -8.04 -20.07
CA SER A 161 10.05 -9.31 -20.72
C SER A 161 9.50 -9.09 -22.12
N ASP A 162 9.76 -10.04 -23.02
CA ASP A 162 9.13 -10.12 -24.34
C ASP A 162 8.15 -11.30 -24.36
N PHE A 163 6.89 -11.04 -24.07
CA PHE A 163 5.84 -12.06 -24.01
C PHE A 163 5.40 -12.55 -25.38
N SER A 164 5.72 -11.83 -26.48
CA SER A 164 5.43 -12.28 -27.84
C SER A 164 6.15 -13.59 -28.17
N LYS A 165 7.27 -13.85 -27.51
CA LYS A 165 8.09 -15.06 -27.67
C LYS A 165 7.63 -16.25 -26.81
N ARG A 166 6.54 -16.11 -26.06
CA ARG A 166 5.96 -17.18 -25.22
C ARG A 166 4.50 -17.49 -25.62
N PRO A 167 4.24 -17.88 -26.90
CA PRO A 167 2.90 -18.22 -27.34
C PRO A 167 2.40 -19.43 -26.54
N GLY A 168 1.27 -19.28 -25.84
CA GLY A 168 0.61 -20.34 -25.10
C GLY A 168 0.66 -20.23 -23.56
N SER A 169 1.63 -19.49 -22.99
CA SER A 169 1.74 -19.30 -21.54
C SER A 169 1.05 -18.01 -21.04
N VAL A 170 0.64 -17.13 -21.96
CA VAL A 170 0.03 -15.84 -21.64
C VAL A 170 -1.19 -15.63 -22.54
N PRO A 171 -2.34 -15.21 -22.01
CA PRO A 171 -3.52 -14.87 -22.81
C PRO A 171 -3.20 -13.86 -23.91
N PRO A 172 -3.91 -13.89 -25.06
CA PRO A 172 -3.62 -13.00 -26.19
C PRO A 172 -3.55 -11.50 -25.85
N ALA A 173 -4.41 -11.04 -24.91
CA ALA A 173 -4.43 -9.66 -24.45
C ALA A 173 -3.16 -9.23 -23.70
N PHE A 174 -2.35 -10.17 -23.23
CA PHE A 174 -1.11 -9.93 -22.49
C PHE A 174 0.15 -10.29 -23.30
N ARG A 175 0.01 -10.63 -24.58
CA ARG A 175 1.13 -11.02 -25.45
C ARG A 175 1.82 -9.83 -26.10
N ALA A 176 1.81 -8.67 -25.46
CA ALA A 176 2.61 -7.55 -25.95
C ALA A 176 4.09 -7.95 -25.97
N GLY A 177 4.77 -7.62 -27.08
CA GLY A 177 6.22 -7.68 -27.13
C GLY A 177 6.82 -6.62 -26.21
N TYR A 178 8.12 -6.72 -25.96
CA TYR A 178 8.85 -5.63 -25.33
C TYR A 178 8.63 -4.33 -26.13
N HIS A 179 8.42 -3.24 -25.43
CA HIS A 179 8.41 -1.89 -26.00
C HIS A 179 9.19 -0.94 -25.09
N GLU A 180 9.56 0.20 -25.60
CA GLU A 180 10.30 1.22 -24.87
C GLU A 180 9.40 1.95 -23.85
N PRO A 181 9.97 2.56 -22.80
CA PRO A 181 9.22 3.17 -21.70
C PRO A 181 8.25 4.29 -22.10
N ASP A 182 8.55 4.97 -23.20
CA ASP A 182 7.74 6.07 -23.73
C ASP A 182 6.57 5.63 -24.61
N VAL A 183 6.48 4.34 -24.93
CA VAL A 183 5.41 3.75 -25.73
C VAL A 183 4.28 3.30 -24.82
N VAL A 184 3.06 3.76 -25.11
CA VAL A 184 1.84 3.24 -24.51
C VAL A 184 1.05 2.50 -25.59
N PRO A 185 0.95 1.17 -25.50
CA PRO A 185 0.13 0.40 -26.44
C PRO A 185 -1.36 0.78 -26.31
N PRO A 186 -2.17 0.69 -27.39
CA PRO A 186 -3.60 0.90 -27.30
C PRO A 186 -4.25 0.03 -26.22
N LEU A 187 -5.06 0.62 -25.35
CA LEU A 187 -5.71 -0.08 -24.27
C LEU A 187 -6.96 -0.82 -24.79
N VAL A 188 -6.98 -2.15 -24.66
CA VAL A 188 -8.12 -2.97 -25.11
C VAL A 188 -9.39 -2.72 -24.29
N GLU A 189 -9.24 -2.26 -23.04
CA GLU A 189 -10.32 -1.82 -22.16
C GLU A 189 -10.79 -0.38 -22.42
N GLY A 190 -10.22 0.29 -23.42
CA GLY A 190 -10.51 1.66 -23.84
C GLY A 190 -9.60 2.69 -23.21
N GLU A 191 -9.38 3.78 -23.93
CA GLU A 191 -8.54 4.89 -23.50
C GLU A 191 -9.21 5.70 -22.37
N PRO A 192 -8.46 6.20 -21.37
CA PRO A 192 -9.02 7.05 -20.32
C PRO A 192 -9.32 8.47 -20.83
N HIS A 193 -10.31 9.09 -20.21
CA HIS A 193 -10.62 10.52 -20.38
C HIS A 193 -10.10 11.38 -19.25
N THR A 194 -9.89 10.78 -18.06
CA THR A 194 -9.27 11.42 -16.90
C THR A 194 -7.77 11.58 -17.10
N LYS A 195 -7.16 12.47 -16.31
CA LYS A 195 -5.72 12.74 -16.37
C LYS A 195 -5.08 12.48 -15.02
N ALA A 196 -3.83 12.07 -15.07
CA ALA A 196 -3.01 11.97 -13.86
C ALA A 196 -2.81 13.36 -13.24
N LEU A 197 -2.65 13.38 -11.91
CA LEU A 197 -2.29 14.59 -11.17
C LEU A 197 -0.87 15.03 -11.58
N GLU A 198 -0.68 16.32 -11.80
CA GLU A 198 0.63 16.89 -12.14
C GLU A 198 1.54 17.02 -10.90
N GLU A 199 1.90 15.86 -10.36
CA GLU A 199 2.79 15.72 -9.20
C GLU A 199 3.51 14.37 -9.33
N THR A 200 4.73 14.22 -8.78
CA THR A 200 5.37 12.91 -8.73
C THR A 200 4.87 12.10 -7.55
N ALA A 201 4.86 10.76 -7.67
CA ALA A 201 4.43 9.87 -6.60
C ALA A 201 5.17 10.12 -5.28
N ALA A 202 6.48 10.35 -5.33
CA ALA A 202 7.28 10.61 -4.14
C ALA A 202 6.86 11.90 -3.42
N HIS A 203 6.61 12.99 -4.15
CA HIS A 203 6.11 14.23 -3.55
C HIS A 203 4.69 14.06 -2.99
N PHE A 204 3.82 13.35 -3.71
CA PHE A 204 2.48 13.03 -3.23
C PHE A 204 2.50 12.27 -1.91
N ILE A 205 3.34 11.22 -1.79
CA ILE A 205 3.50 10.45 -0.55
C ILE A 205 3.95 11.36 0.59
N VAL A 206 5.02 12.14 0.41
CA VAL A 206 5.52 13.10 1.41
C VAL A 206 4.39 14.05 1.85
N ARG A 207 3.72 14.69 0.90
CA ARG A 207 2.65 15.64 1.18
C ARG A 207 1.48 15.02 1.96
N MET A 208 1.09 13.77 1.63
CA MET A 208 -0.03 13.12 2.30
C MET A 208 0.31 12.68 3.73
N VAL A 209 1.50 12.17 3.99
CA VAL A 209 1.88 11.79 5.36
C VAL A 209 2.04 12.99 6.28
N HIS A 210 2.50 14.14 5.76
CA HIS A 210 2.52 15.41 6.50
C HIS A 210 1.12 15.99 6.72
N LYS A 211 0.22 15.83 5.77
CA LYS A 211 -1.17 16.30 5.90
C LYS A 211 -1.94 15.50 6.95
N TYR A 212 -1.64 14.22 7.10
CA TYR A 212 -2.35 13.30 8.00
C TYR A 212 -1.35 12.47 8.84
N PRO A 213 -0.56 13.10 9.72
CA PRO A 213 0.51 12.43 10.45
C PRO A 213 -0.04 11.34 11.38
N GLY A 214 0.50 10.13 11.24
CA GLY A 214 0.10 8.95 12.00
C GLY A 214 -1.21 8.29 11.53
N GLU A 215 -1.84 8.77 10.46
CA GLU A 215 -3.11 8.23 9.96
C GLU A 215 -2.97 7.44 8.66
N VAL A 216 -1.96 7.76 7.83
CA VAL A 216 -1.82 7.21 6.49
C VAL A 216 -1.18 5.82 6.52
N VAL A 217 -1.86 4.84 5.98
CA VAL A 217 -1.28 3.56 5.58
C VAL A 217 -0.75 3.69 4.15
N ILE A 218 0.48 3.32 3.92
CA ILE A 218 1.02 3.14 2.57
C ILE A 218 0.94 1.65 2.26
N TRP A 219 0.15 1.29 1.26
CA TRP A 219 0.09 -0.06 0.74
C TRP A 219 0.82 -0.10 -0.58
N ALA A 220 1.74 -1.06 -0.75
CA ALA A 220 2.49 -1.24 -1.99
C ALA A 220 2.36 -2.69 -2.48
N GLY A 221 1.90 -2.84 -3.72
CA GLY A 221 1.81 -4.10 -4.45
C GLY A 221 2.87 -4.21 -5.56
N GLY A 222 3.69 -3.18 -5.78
CA GLY A 222 4.75 -3.14 -6.77
C GLY A 222 6.15 -2.89 -6.19
N PRO A 223 7.15 -2.65 -7.06
CA PRO A 223 8.49 -2.26 -6.65
C PRO A 223 8.49 -0.99 -5.78
N LEU A 224 9.36 -0.93 -4.77
CA LEU A 224 9.31 0.11 -3.74
C LEU A 224 10.00 1.42 -4.14
N THR A 225 10.25 1.65 -5.41
CA THR A 225 10.98 2.81 -5.94
C THR A 225 10.37 4.14 -5.51
N ASN A 226 9.05 4.30 -5.63
CA ASN A 226 8.36 5.52 -5.21
C ASN A 226 8.53 5.81 -3.72
N ILE A 227 8.43 4.77 -2.88
CA ILE A 227 8.55 4.86 -1.42
C ILE A 227 9.99 5.22 -1.05
N ALA A 228 10.98 4.58 -1.68
CA ALA A 228 12.38 4.88 -1.46
C ALA A 228 12.73 6.32 -1.86
N LEU A 229 12.22 6.81 -2.98
CA LEU A 229 12.37 8.20 -3.40
C LEU A 229 11.71 9.18 -2.40
N ALA A 230 10.50 8.87 -1.91
CA ALA A 230 9.84 9.66 -0.87
C ALA A 230 10.69 9.74 0.41
N LEU A 231 11.24 8.61 0.86
CA LEU A 231 12.13 8.53 2.04
C LEU A 231 13.46 9.27 1.85
N ARG A 232 13.94 9.42 0.62
CA ARG A 232 15.13 10.21 0.30
C ARG A 232 14.84 11.70 0.21
N LEU A 233 13.64 12.07 -0.24
CA LEU A 233 13.16 13.45 -0.21
C LEU A 233 12.90 13.91 1.23
N ASP A 234 12.27 13.05 2.03
CA ASP A 234 11.93 13.34 3.42
C ASP A 234 12.02 12.06 4.29
N PRO A 235 13.08 11.95 5.10
CA PRO A 235 13.26 10.80 6.00
C PRO A 235 12.18 10.65 7.09
N GLU A 236 11.37 11.67 7.35
CA GLU A 236 10.29 11.62 8.34
C GLU A 236 9.08 10.80 7.84
N VAL A 237 8.98 10.51 6.53
CA VAL A 237 7.86 9.77 5.92
C VAL A 237 7.55 8.48 6.69
N ALA A 238 8.57 7.67 7.01
CA ALA A 238 8.37 6.42 7.74
C ALA A 238 7.81 6.63 9.15
N ALA A 239 8.28 7.64 9.88
CA ALA A 239 7.81 7.94 11.22
C ALA A 239 6.44 8.61 11.23
N LEU A 240 6.11 9.37 10.19
CA LEU A 240 4.81 10.05 10.03
C LEU A 240 3.72 9.10 9.55
N ALA A 241 4.05 8.09 8.75
CA ALA A 241 3.07 7.08 8.33
C ALA A 241 2.53 6.27 9.54
N LYS A 242 1.34 5.73 9.39
CA LYS A 242 0.72 4.82 10.36
C LYS A 242 1.32 3.42 10.25
N GLU A 243 1.42 2.92 9.04
CA GLU A 243 1.85 1.56 8.72
C GLU A 243 2.31 1.49 7.26
N LEU A 244 3.27 0.62 6.99
CA LEU A 244 3.63 0.16 5.65
C LEU A 244 3.13 -1.27 5.47
N VAL A 245 2.31 -1.51 4.44
CA VAL A 245 1.80 -2.83 4.07
C VAL A 245 2.31 -3.18 2.69
N LEU A 246 2.95 -4.34 2.55
CA LEU A 246 3.64 -4.75 1.34
C LEU A 246 3.11 -6.09 0.83
N MET A 247 2.83 -6.19 -0.46
CA MET A 247 2.88 -7.44 -1.19
C MET A 247 4.27 -7.57 -1.79
N GLY A 248 4.96 -8.65 -1.47
CA GLY A 248 6.32 -8.88 -1.94
C GLY A 248 7.12 -9.77 -1.01
N SER A 249 8.33 -10.04 -1.35
CA SER A 249 9.24 -11.00 -0.72
C SER A 249 8.93 -12.47 -0.99
N GLY A 250 9.92 -13.32 -0.80
CA GLY A 250 9.79 -14.77 -0.84
C GLY A 250 10.62 -15.41 0.26
N MET A 251 10.05 -16.36 0.99
CA MET A 251 10.69 -17.03 2.13
C MET A 251 11.29 -18.38 1.76
N TYR A 252 10.73 -19.06 0.77
CA TYR A 252 11.11 -20.43 0.41
C TYR A 252 11.37 -20.57 -1.08
N ALA A 253 12.42 -21.28 -1.44
CA ALA A 253 12.76 -21.60 -2.81
C ALA A 253 11.69 -22.43 -3.56
N ASP A 254 10.81 -23.09 -2.82
CA ASP A 254 9.75 -23.97 -3.35
C ASP A 254 8.36 -23.31 -3.28
N ASN A 255 8.24 -22.06 -3.67
CA ASN A 255 6.95 -21.40 -3.85
C ASN A 255 6.28 -21.78 -5.19
N GLY A 256 6.50 -23.01 -5.65
CA GLY A 256 5.95 -23.55 -6.89
C GLY A 256 6.69 -23.12 -8.15
N GLY A 257 7.78 -22.40 -8.06
CA GLY A 257 8.63 -21.97 -9.18
C GLY A 257 7.91 -21.10 -10.21
N ILE A 258 6.71 -20.59 -9.88
CA ILE A 258 5.76 -20.09 -10.85
C ILE A 258 5.98 -18.59 -11.08
N ASN A 259 6.39 -17.84 -10.05
CA ASN A 259 6.53 -16.39 -10.17
C ASN A 259 7.70 -15.78 -9.42
N SER A 260 8.52 -16.61 -8.82
CA SER A 260 9.82 -16.12 -8.49
C SER A 260 10.67 -16.20 -9.73
N ILE A 261 11.54 -15.29 -9.85
CA ILE A 261 12.54 -15.23 -10.90
C ILE A 261 13.29 -16.57 -10.96
N ASP A 262 13.62 -17.16 -9.80
CA ASP A 262 14.37 -18.42 -9.69
C ASP A 262 14.04 -19.21 -8.39
N GLY A 263 12.92 -18.95 -7.72
CA GLY A 263 12.54 -19.60 -6.45
C GLY A 263 13.06 -18.92 -5.20
N ARG A 264 13.96 -17.95 -5.29
CA ARG A 264 14.55 -17.22 -4.15
C ARG A 264 14.24 -15.73 -4.18
N ARG A 265 13.87 -15.21 -5.34
CA ARG A 265 13.60 -13.81 -5.59
C ARG A 265 12.14 -13.63 -5.94
N GLU A 266 11.47 -12.79 -5.20
CA GLU A 266 10.17 -12.30 -5.55
C GLU A 266 10.33 -11.08 -6.49
N PHE A 267 9.41 -10.89 -7.44
CA PHE A 267 9.56 -9.96 -8.54
C PHE A 267 9.63 -8.49 -8.08
N ASN A 268 8.69 -8.02 -7.27
CA ASN A 268 8.63 -6.62 -6.83
C ASN A 268 9.92 -6.20 -6.11
N TRP A 269 10.42 -7.07 -5.23
CA TRP A 269 11.62 -6.79 -4.46
C TRP A 269 12.89 -6.93 -5.28
N TRP A 270 12.94 -7.88 -6.21
CA TRP A 270 14.07 -8.03 -7.11
C TRP A 270 14.16 -6.93 -8.16
N PHE A 271 13.02 -6.37 -8.61
CA PHE A 271 13.02 -5.31 -9.63
C PHE A 271 13.77 -4.06 -9.15
N ASP A 272 13.68 -3.71 -7.87
CA ASP A 272 14.45 -2.62 -7.24
C ASP A 272 14.93 -2.99 -5.83
N PRO A 273 15.99 -3.81 -5.68
CA PRO A 273 16.48 -4.24 -4.37
C PRO A 273 16.98 -3.07 -3.52
N GLU A 274 17.56 -2.05 -4.12
CA GLU A 274 18.05 -0.87 -3.42
C GLU A 274 16.90 -0.08 -2.80
N ALA A 275 15.77 0.03 -3.49
CA ALA A 275 14.58 0.65 -2.94
C ALA A 275 14.00 -0.15 -1.76
N VAL A 276 14.01 -1.49 -1.85
CA VAL A 276 13.63 -2.36 -0.73
C VAL A 276 14.53 -2.11 0.48
N ARG A 277 15.85 -2.11 0.30
CA ARG A 277 16.79 -1.88 1.40
C ARG A 277 16.61 -0.52 2.05
N ILE A 278 16.42 0.55 1.27
CA ILE A 278 16.13 1.89 1.78
C ILE A 278 14.85 1.86 2.61
N THR A 279 13.82 1.23 2.08
CA THR A 279 12.50 1.17 2.70
C THR A 279 12.53 0.36 3.99
N MET A 280 13.06 -0.86 3.94
CA MET A 280 13.05 -1.78 5.10
C MET A 280 13.87 -1.25 6.29
N ARG A 281 14.95 -0.52 6.05
CA ARG A 281 15.80 0.06 7.10
C ARG A 281 15.27 1.37 7.67
N SER A 282 14.21 1.94 7.11
CA SER A 282 13.59 3.18 7.59
C SER A 282 12.77 2.95 8.88
N PRO A 283 12.58 3.98 9.73
CA PRO A 283 12.00 3.84 11.07
C PRO A 283 10.46 3.76 11.05
N TRP A 284 9.88 2.82 10.32
CA TRP A 284 8.44 2.57 10.30
C TRP A 284 7.93 2.14 11.68
N LYS A 285 6.74 2.60 12.04
CA LYS A 285 6.06 2.15 13.26
C LYS A 285 5.61 0.70 13.18
N LYS A 286 5.19 0.29 11.99
CA LYS A 286 4.74 -1.07 11.70
C LYS A 286 4.96 -1.39 10.23
N ILE A 287 5.42 -2.60 9.95
CA ILE A 287 5.54 -3.17 8.61
C ILE A 287 4.79 -4.49 8.60
N THR A 288 3.90 -4.67 7.61
CA THR A 288 3.22 -5.94 7.35
C THR A 288 3.57 -6.41 5.95
N ILE A 289 3.95 -7.68 5.79
CA ILE A 289 4.37 -8.26 4.51
C ILE A 289 3.50 -9.48 4.21
N THR A 290 2.95 -9.50 3.00
CA THR A 290 2.28 -10.64 2.38
C THR A 290 3.21 -11.24 1.31
N PRO A 291 4.03 -12.26 1.63
CA PRO A 291 4.98 -12.83 0.68
C PRO A 291 4.29 -13.71 -0.37
N VAL A 292 4.98 -13.99 -1.47
CA VAL A 292 4.48 -14.90 -2.52
C VAL A 292 4.13 -16.29 -2.00
N ASP A 293 4.81 -16.74 -0.95
CA ASP A 293 4.62 -18.06 -0.33
C ASP A 293 3.20 -18.29 0.21
N ILE A 294 2.51 -17.24 0.65
CA ILE A 294 1.12 -17.34 1.07
C ILE A 294 0.17 -17.17 -0.11
N SER A 295 0.49 -16.27 -1.05
CA SER A 295 -0.36 -15.94 -2.18
C SER A 295 -0.55 -17.13 -3.12
N VAL A 296 0.45 -18.01 -3.30
CA VAL A 296 0.33 -19.24 -4.09
C VAL A 296 -0.71 -20.24 -3.56
N LYS A 297 -1.21 -20.04 -2.33
CA LYS A 297 -2.33 -20.82 -1.79
C LYS A 297 -3.70 -20.35 -2.28
N THR A 298 -3.74 -19.26 -3.06
CA THR A 298 -4.96 -18.60 -3.52
C THR A 298 -4.99 -18.52 -5.03
N THR A 299 -6.18 -18.53 -5.64
CA THR A 299 -6.32 -18.42 -7.11
C THR A 299 -7.61 -17.70 -7.49
N VAL A 300 -7.54 -16.87 -8.53
CA VAL A 300 -8.71 -16.45 -9.30
C VAL A 300 -9.12 -17.63 -10.16
N ASN A 301 -9.97 -18.47 -9.63
CA ASN A 301 -10.40 -19.72 -10.26
C ASN A 301 -11.71 -19.55 -11.08
N PRO A 302 -12.13 -20.56 -11.87
CA PRO A 302 -13.38 -20.48 -12.64
C PRO A 302 -14.63 -20.21 -11.81
N GLU A 303 -14.71 -20.73 -10.57
CA GLU A 303 -15.86 -20.53 -9.68
C GLU A 303 -15.97 -19.07 -9.24
N LEU A 304 -14.83 -18.41 -8.92
CA LEU A 304 -14.79 -16.98 -8.61
C LEU A 304 -15.25 -16.15 -9.82
N LYS A 305 -14.73 -16.43 -11.01
CA LYS A 305 -15.15 -15.76 -12.25
C LYS A 305 -16.64 -15.96 -12.51
N ALA A 306 -17.16 -17.17 -12.36
CA ALA A 306 -18.59 -17.45 -12.51
C ALA A 306 -19.44 -16.75 -11.44
N GLY A 307 -18.91 -16.56 -10.23
CA GLY A 307 -19.54 -15.78 -9.17
C GLY A 307 -19.67 -14.29 -9.54
N ILE A 308 -18.60 -13.71 -10.06
CA ILE A 308 -18.54 -12.30 -10.49
C ILE A 308 -19.47 -12.05 -11.69
N ALA A 309 -19.48 -12.95 -12.67
CA ALA A 309 -20.28 -12.85 -13.89
C ALA A 309 -21.81 -12.81 -13.66
N LYS A 310 -22.26 -13.12 -12.43
CA LYS A 310 -23.68 -13.00 -12.06
C LYS A 310 -24.14 -11.55 -11.85
N ALA A 311 -23.20 -10.64 -11.66
CA ALA A 311 -23.52 -9.23 -11.43
C ALA A 311 -23.38 -8.43 -12.73
N ASP A 312 -24.34 -7.50 -12.95
CA ASP A 312 -24.29 -6.57 -14.07
C ASP A 312 -23.80 -5.19 -13.61
N THR A 313 -22.54 -5.13 -13.14
CA THR A 313 -21.88 -3.87 -12.77
C THR A 313 -20.72 -3.61 -13.73
N PRO A 314 -20.24 -2.35 -13.89
CA PRO A 314 -19.08 -2.07 -14.74
C PRO A 314 -17.85 -2.85 -14.32
N VAL A 315 -17.58 -3.00 -13.02
CA VAL A 315 -16.46 -3.77 -12.48
C VAL A 315 -16.62 -5.25 -12.79
N ALA A 316 -17.81 -5.83 -12.57
CA ALA A 316 -18.06 -7.25 -12.85
C ALA A 316 -17.91 -7.57 -14.34
N ARG A 317 -18.41 -6.70 -15.24
CA ARG A 317 -18.22 -6.86 -16.68
C ARG A 317 -16.73 -6.82 -17.07
N TYR A 318 -15.99 -5.83 -16.56
CA TYR A 318 -14.55 -5.70 -16.80
C TYR A 318 -13.79 -6.96 -16.36
N LEU A 319 -14.04 -7.46 -15.16
CA LEU A 319 -13.39 -8.67 -14.66
C LEU A 319 -13.82 -9.93 -15.44
N THR A 320 -15.09 -10.05 -15.81
CA THR A 320 -15.57 -11.18 -16.60
C THR A 320 -14.91 -11.24 -17.98
N GLU A 321 -14.66 -10.09 -18.59
CA GLU A 321 -14.08 -9.99 -19.92
C GLU A 321 -12.56 -10.21 -19.89
N TYR A 322 -11.85 -9.61 -18.94
CA TYR A 322 -10.39 -9.53 -18.99
C TYR A 322 -9.66 -10.36 -17.94
N ALA A 323 -10.26 -10.67 -16.77
CA ALA A 323 -9.54 -11.41 -15.74
C ALA A 323 -9.17 -12.83 -16.18
N VAL A 324 -7.91 -13.19 -15.89
CA VAL A 324 -7.37 -14.53 -16.18
C VAL A 324 -7.18 -15.31 -14.89
N GLU A 325 -7.08 -16.62 -15.01
CA GLU A 325 -6.71 -17.47 -13.87
C GLU A 325 -5.28 -17.14 -13.45
N SER A 326 -5.14 -16.76 -12.20
CA SER A 326 -3.86 -16.37 -11.60
C SER A 326 -3.91 -16.59 -10.10
N PHE A 327 -2.76 -16.59 -9.43
CA PHE A 327 -2.74 -16.45 -7.98
C PHE A 327 -3.22 -15.05 -7.59
N MET A 328 -3.82 -14.94 -6.41
CA MET A 328 -4.28 -13.66 -5.86
C MET A 328 -3.12 -13.01 -5.07
N TRP A 329 -2.12 -12.50 -5.81
CA TRP A 329 -0.92 -11.92 -5.21
C TRP A 329 -1.27 -10.73 -4.32
N ASP A 330 -1.84 -9.72 -4.92
CA ASP A 330 -2.09 -8.41 -4.33
C ASP A 330 -3.47 -8.34 -3.68
N GLU A 331 -4.45 -9.06 -4.24
CA GLU A 331 -5.80 -9.13 -3.70
C GLU A 331 -5.79 -9.67 -2.27
N LEU A 332 -4.94 -10.67 -1.97
CA LEU A 332 -4.81 -11.20 -0.63
C LEU A 332 -4.33 -10.14 0.35
N SER A 333 -3.28 -9.40 -0.01
CA SER A 333 -2.71 -8.34 0.81
C SER A 333 -3.73 -7.22 1.08
N ALA A 334 -4.42 -6.77 0.02
CA ALA A 334 -5.44 -5.73 0.10
C ALA A 334 -6.66 -6.19 0.93
N ALA A 335 -7.14 -7.43 0.72
CA ALA A 335 -8.29 -7.99 1.44
C ALA A 335 -8.00 -8.20 2.94
N ALA A 336 -6.78 -8.59 3.30
CA ALA A 336 -6.36 -8.75 4.69
C ALA A 336 -6.39 -7.43 5.47
N MET A 337 -6.28 -6.27 4.81
CA MET A 337 -6.48 -4.97 5.46
C MET A 337 -7.95 -4.68 5.78
N ILE A 338 -8.90 -5.27 5.06
CA ILE A 338 -10.34 -5.14 5.31
C ILE A 338 -10.78 -6.07 6.43
N ASP A 339 -10.35 -7.32 6.32
CA ASP A 339 -10.63 -8.36 7.32
C ASP A 339 -9.32 -9.10 7.69
N PRO A 340 -8.65 -8.68 8.78
CA PRO A 340 -7.42 -9.33 9.23
C PRO A 340 -7.59 -10.81 9.59
N SER A 341 -8.83 -11.30 9.82
CA SER A 341 -9.08 -12.70 10.13
C SER A 341 -8.95 -13.65 8.92
N ILE A 342 -8.73 -13.09 7.72
CA ILE A 342 -8.32 -13.83 6.51
C ILE A 342 -6.94 -14.47 6.74
N ILE A 343 -6.07 -13.80 7.47
CA ILE A 343 -4.73 -14.31 7.80
C ILE A 343 -4.82 -15.20 9.03
N THR A 344 -4.53 -16.48 8.86
CA THR A 344 -4.57 -17.48 9.93
C THR A 344 -3.21 -17.78 10.53
N GLY A 345 -2.13 -17.36 9.87
CA GLY A 345 -0.76 -17.50 10.36
C GLY A 345 0.10 -16.30 10.02
N GLN A 346 0.79 -15.77 11.05
CA GLN A 346 1.78 -14.68 10.89
C GLN A 346 2.81 -14.74 12.01
N LYS A 347 3.98 -14.17 11.78
CA LYS A 347 5.06 -14.06 12.78
C LYS A 347 5.89 -12.81 12.54
N GLU A 348 6.55 -12.34 13.60
CA GLU A 348 7.53 -11.28 13.48
C GLU A 348 8.90 -11.83 13.07
N LEU A 349 9.50 -11.25 12.05
CA LEU A 349 10.84 -11.54 11.58
C LEU A 349 11.60 -10.23 11.35
N TYR A 350 12.91 -10.25 11.46
CA TYR A 350 13.73 -9.21 10.84
C TYR A 350 13.84 -9.50 9.36
N VAL A 351 13.75 -8.46 8.54
CA VAL A 351 13.68 -8.59 7.08
C VAL A 351 14.57 -7.55 6.42
N ASP A 352 15.40 -7.98 5.48
CA ASP A 352 16.19 -7.12 4.60
C ASP A 352 16.33 -7.80 3.21
N ILE A 353 17.14 -7.24 2.35
CA ILE A 353 17.40 -7.75 1.01
C ILE A 353 18.89 -7.72 0.69
N ASP A 354 19.36 -8.68 -0.10
CA ASP A 354 20.72 -8.67 -0.62
C ASP A 354 20.85 -7.69 -1.80
N VAL A 355 21.75 -6.72 -1.68
CA VAL A 355 22.07 -5.73 -2.74
C VAL A 355 23.50 -5.90 -3.28
N ASP A 356 24.23 -6.93 -2.87
CA ASP A 356 25.52 -7.25 -3.46
C ASP A 356 25.28 -7.87 -4.84
N HIS A 357 25.89 -7.31 -5.88
CA HIS A 357 25.67 -7.72 -7.28
C HIS A 357 26.26 -9.11 -7.63
N GLY A 358 26.20 -10.03 -6.65
CA GLY A 358 26.58 -11.45 -6.78
C GLY A 358 25.38 -12.34 -7.15
N PRO A 359 25.54 -13.67 -6.96
CA PRO A 359 24.48 -14.63 -7.27
C PRO A 359 23.21 -14.46 -6.41
N SER A 360 23.31 -13.77 -5.27
CA SER A 360 22.20 -13.55 -4.34
C SER A 360 21.52 -12.19 -4.48
N TYR A 361 21.96 -11.35 -5.42
CA TYR A 361 21.36 -10.02 -5.64
C TYR A 361 19.83 -10.08 -5.77
N GLY A 362 19.14 -9.34 -4.91
CA GLY A 362 17.68 -9.32 -4.85
C GLY A 362 17.04 -10.46 -4.06
N GLU A 363 17.81 -11.28 -3.33
CA GLU A 363 17.25 -12.27 -2.41
C GLU A 363 16.77 -11.63 -1.12
N THR A 364 15.58 -12.02 -0.64
CA THR A 364 15.09 -11.60 0.67
C THR A 364 15.85 -12.30 1.78
N LEU A 365 16.22 -11.55 2.80
CA LEU A 365 16.93 -12.03 3.99
C LEU A 365 16.00 -12.00 5.20
N PHE A 366 15.87 -13.14 5.90
CA PHE A 366 15.03 -13.27 7.08
C PHE A 366 15.83 -13.76 8.29
N TRP A 367 15.57 -13.15 9.46
CA TRP A 367 16.13 -13.61 10.72
C TRP A 367 15.05 -13.74 11.79
N ALA A 368 15.18 -14.77 12.62
CA ALA A 368 14.28 -15.00 13.74
C ALA A 368 14.40 -13.88 14.80
N PRO A 369 13.33 -13.58 15.56
CA PRO A 369 13.41 -12.73 16.74
C PRO A 369 14.47 -13.25 17.72
N GLY A 370 15.26 -12.34 18.29
CA GLY A 370 16.36 -12.69 19.19
C GLY A 370 17.71 -12.90 18.50
N THR A 371 17.77 -12.87 17.16
CA THR A 371 19.04 -12.77 16.45
C THR A 371 19.67 -11.42 16.75
N GLU A 372 20.96 -11.44 17.08
CA GLU A 372 21.73 -10.21 17.30
C GLU A 372 22.11 -9.61 15.94
N LEU A 373 21.48 -8.48 15.61
CA LEU A 373 21.60 -7.80 14.32
C LEU A 373 22.01 -6.34 14.51
N PRO A 374 22.53 -5.69 13.46
CA PRO A 374 22.78 -4.25 13.49
C PRO A 374 21.49 -3.44 13.80
N PRO A 375 21.60 -2.28 14.46
CA PRO A 375 20.44 -1.53 14.96
C PRO A 375 19.52 -0.92 13.87
N TYR A 376 19.93 -0.96 12.62
CA TYR A 376 19.12 -0.53 11.49
C TYR A 376 18.19 -1.62 10.94
N GLU A 377 18.38 -2.89 11.32
CA GLU A 377 17.49 -3.97 10.92
C GLU A 377 16.14 -3.85 11.61
N ARG A 378 15.05 -4.00 10.84
CA ARG A 378 13.68 -3.80 11.32
C ARG A 378 12.90 -5.10 11.32
N LYS A 379 11.99 -5.21 12.28
CA LYS A 379 11.01 -6.28 12.31
C LYS A 379 9.82 -5.95 11.45
N ALA A 380 9.29 -6.97 10.78
CA ALA A 380 8.03 -6.93 10.08
C ALA A 380 7.13 -8.09 10.52
N THR A 381 5.83 -7.88 10.47
CA THR A 381 4.85 -8.95 10.59
C THR A 381 4.75 -9.64 9.22
N VAL A 382 5.23 -10.87 9.12
CA VAL A 382 5.23 -11.66 7.89
C VAL A 382 4.09 -12.68 7.97
N GLN A 383 3.22 -12.68 6.97
CA GLN A 383 2.06 -13.56 6.85
C GLN A 383 2.46 -14.86 6.15
N PHE A 384 1.90 -16.01 6.58
CA PHE A 384 2.27 -17.31 5.99
C PHE A 384 1.12 -18.29 5.86
N ASP A 385 -0.08 -17.99 6.38
CA ASP A 385 -1.24 -18.83 6.20
C ASP A 385 -2.56 -18.05 6.08
N VAL A 386 -3.54 -18.59 5.35
CA VAL A 386 -4.73 -17.90 4.87
C VAL A 386 -5.99 -18.76 4.93
N ASP A 387 -7.11 -18.16 5.34
CA ASP A 387 -8.46 -18.68 5.12
C ASP A 387 -8.94 -18.26 3.72
N THR A 388 -8.72 -19.13 2.74
CA THR A 388 -9.08 -18.87 1.34
C THR A 388 -10.58 -18.67 1.15
N LYS A 389 -11.42 -19.32 1.97
CA LYS A 389 -12.88 -19.16 1.87
C LYS A 389 -13.29 -17.73 2.24
N LYS A 390 -12.78 -17.19 3.34
CA LYS A 390 -13.06 -15.79 3.73
C LYS A 390 -12.57 -14.80 2.68
N LEU A 391 -11.37 -15.04 2.13
CA LEU A 391 -10.84 -14.22 1.05
C LEU A 391 -11.78 -14.19 -0.14
N TYR A 392 -12.20 -15.37 -0.63
CA TYR A 392 -13.05 -15.51 -1.81
C TYR A 392 -14.44 -14.90 -1.59
N ASP A 393 -15.05 -15.12 -0.43
CA ASP A 393 -16.35 -14.55 -0.06
C ASP A 393 -16.29 -13.01 -0.06
N LEU A 394 -15.25 -12.44 0.53
CA LEU A 394 -15.02 -10.98 0.54
C LEU A 394 -14.77 -10.45 -0.87
N TYR A 395 -13.92 -11.10 -1.64
CA TYR A 395 -13.58 -10.70 -2.99
C TYR A 395 -14.80 -10.68 -3.91
N ILE A 396 -15.61 -11.76 -3.95
CA ILE A 396 -16.84 -11.79 -4.73
C ILE A 396 -17.79 -10.66 -4.30
N LYS A 397 -17.98 -10.47 -2.99
CA LYS A 397 -18.82 -9.40 -2.46
C LYS A 397 -18.39 -8.03 -2.98
N LEU A 398 -17.09 -7.74 -2.95
CA LEU A 398 -16.58 -6.45 -3.41
C LEU A 398 -16.72 -6.28 -4.93
N MET A 399 -16.35 -7.30 -5.71
CA MET A 399 -16.33 -7.22 -7.17
C MET A 399 -17.72 -7.24 -7.82
N THR A 400 -18.76 -7.62 -7.07
CA THR A 400 -20.14 -7.69 -7.57
C THR A 400 -21.04 -6.54 -7.10
N GLN A 401 -20.61 -5.77 -6.11
CA GLN A 401 -21.43 -4.66 -5.60
C GLN A 401 -21.49 -3.49 -6.61
N PRO A 402 -22.56 -2.71 -6.58
CA PRO A 402 -22.64 -1.49 -7.39
C PRO A 402 -21.50 -0.53 -7.07
N VAL A 403 -21.10 0.25 -8.08
CA VAL A 403 -20.13 1.33 -7.90
C VAL A 403 -20.63 2.28 -6.80
N LYS A 404 -19.81 2.52 -5.82
CA LYS A 404 -20.09 3.50 -4.76
C LYS A 404 -19.72 4.90 -5.24
N LYS A 405 -20.67 5.80 -5.22
CA LYS A 405 -20.45 7.22 -5.48
C LYS A 405 -19.95 7.93 -4.23
#